data_0de5ee4ca03b0932f7eda5164a8819dd
#
_entry.id   0de5ee4ca03b0932f7eda5164a8819dd
#
_cell.length_a   1.000
_cell.length_b   1.000
_cell.length_c   1.000
_cell.angle_alpha   90.00
_cell.angle_beta   90.00
_cell.angle_gamma   90.00
#
_symmetry.space_group_name_H-M   'P 1'
#
loop_
_entity.id
_entity.type
_entity.pdbx_description
1 polymer ?
#
loop_
_entity_poly.entity_id
_entity_poly.type
_entity_poly.pdbx_seq_one_letter_code
_entity_poly.pdbx_strand_id
1 'polypeptide(L)'
;MNQIQSNSFSGYILQGSKFLHGNKMQSGIITIEDKFISSIDINNTDQCLEKNYPIIDLSGFWVLPGIIDLHGDGFERQFFPRPGVSFDINDTFKIVDKELSINGITKAYLACSYSWEGRIRSPEYAKIFLDNLNKYKPSMLTNIDVQIRYETHLVEKVHELIDLITE
;
A
#
# COMPACT_ATOMS: atom_id res chain seq x y z
N MET A 1 38.23 9.60 6.94
CA MET A 1 36.77 9.34 6.87
C MET A 1 36.48 8.70 5.52
N ASN A 2 36.38 7.37 5.49
CA ASN A 2 36.04 6.67 4.26
C ASN A 2 34.53 6.89 3.98
N GLN A 3 34.25 7.58 2.89
CA GLN A 3 32.89 7.61 2.35
C GLN A 3 32.53 6.17 1.94
N ILE A 4 31.58 5.58 2.65
CA ILE A 4 30.91 4.36 2.20
C ILE A 4 30.08 4.80 0.97
N GLN A 5 30.61 4.53 -0.23
CA GLN A 5 29.81 4.61 -1.44
C GLN A 5 28.66 3.60 -1.27
N SER A 6 27.45 4.10 -1.11
CA SER A 6 26.25 3.29 -1.24
C SER A 6 26.18 2.82 -2.69
N ASN A 7 26.62 1.59 -2.94
CA ASN A 7 26.30 0.93 -4.20
C ASN A 7 24.78 0.75 -4.24
N SER A 8 24.09 1.71 -4.81
CA SER A 8 22.68 1.56 -5.14
C SER A 8 22.61 0.56 -6.29
N PHE A 9 22.42 -0.72 -5.95
CA PHE A 9 22.13 -1.72 -6.97
C PHE A 9 20.77 -1.34 -7.59
N SER A 10 20.74 -1.24 -8.92
CA SER A 10 19.51 -0.99 -9.66
C SER A 10 18.60 -2.22 -9.76
N GLY A 11 19.02 -3.36 -9.20
CA GLY A 11 18.27 -4.60 -9.23
C GLY A 11 18.76 -5.66 -8.25
N TYR A 12 18.00 -6.74 -8.14
CA TYR A 12 18.33 -7.94 -7.36
C TYR A 12 17.59 -9.16 -7.93
N ILE A 13 18.03 -10.34 -7.52
CA ILE A 13 17.52 -11.62 -8.01
C ILE A 13 16.97 -12.38 -6.80
N LEU A 14 15.73 -12.88 -6.96
CA LEU A 14 15.10 -13.76 -6.01
C LEU A 14 15.25 -15.20 -6.51
N GLN A 15 15.86 -16.07 -5.70
CA GLN A 15 16.14 -17.47 -6.05
C GLN A 15 15.69 -18.41 -4.93
N GLY A 16 15.45 -19.67 -5.27
CA GLY A 16 15.14 -20.76 -4.32
C GLY A 16 13.69 -20.80 -3.84
N SER A 17 12.89 -19.81 -4.17
CA SER A 17 11.49 -19.74 -3.74
C SER A 17 10.54 -20.50 -4.66
N LYS A 18 9.34 -20.79 -4.14
CA LYS A 18 8.16 -21.02 -4.96
C LYS A 18 7.38 -19.72 -5.09
N PHE A 19 6.94 -19.38 -6.28
CA PHE A 19 6.15 -18.18 -6.55
C PHE A 19 4.89 -18.51 -7.34
N LEU A 20 3.87 -17.69 -7.14
CA LEU A 20 2.62 -17.80 -7.87
C LEU A 20 2.79 -17.17 -9.25
N HIS A 21 2.71 -17.99 -10.31
CA HIS A 21 2.69 -17.54 -11.70
C HIS A 21 1.47 -18.09 -12.41
N GLY A 22 0.61 -17.21 -12.90
CA GLY A 22 -0.74 -17.60 -13.29
C GLY A 22 -1.50 -18.20 -12.09
N ASN A 23 -2.03 -19.41 -12.24
CA ASN A 23 -2.79 -20.11 -11.20
C ASN A 23 -2.00 -21.26 -10.54
N LYS A 24 -0.67 -21.28 -10.66
CA LYS A 24 0.15 -22.38 -10.14
C LYS A 24 1.37 -21.85 -9.38
N MET A 25 1.73 -22.61 -8.34
CA MET A 25 3.00 -22.41 -7.66
C MET A 25 4.11 -23.04 -8.49
N GLN A 26 5.11 -22.27 -8.85
CA GLN A 26 6.24 -22.68 -9.69
C GLN A 26 7.56 -22.32 -9.03
N SER A 27 8.61 -23.06 -9.36
CA SER A 27 9.97 -22.73 -8.95
C SER A 27 10.71 -22.05 -10.09
N GLY A 28 11.65 -21.17 -9.77
CA GLY A 28 12.44 -20.45 -10.76
C GLY A 28 13.14 -19.24 -10.17
N ILE A 29 13.49 -18.31 -11.02
CA ILE A 29 14.20 -17.10 -10.68
C ILE A 29 13.33 -15.89 -11.06
N ILE A 30 13.27 -14.90 -10.17
CA ILE A 30 12.61 -13.61 -10.42
C ILE A 30 13.70 -12.54 -10.38
N THR A 31 13.84 -11.78 -11.46
CA THR A 31 14.74 -10.63 -11.52
C THR A 31 13.92 -9.35 -11.31
N ILE A 32 14.37 -8.53 -10.37
CA ILE A 32 13.80 -7.21 -10.08
C ILE A 32 14.80 -6.16 -10.56
N GLU A 33 14.32 -5.18 -11.28
CA GLU A 33 15.07 -3.99 -11.70
C GLU A 33 14.28 -2.75 -11.34
N ASP A 34 14.93 -1.83 -10.67
CA ASP A 34 14.30 -0.64 -10.09
C ASP A 34 13.14 -1.04 -9.17
N LYS A 35 11.93 -0.93 -9.64
CA LYS A 35 10.70 -1.26 -8.90
C LYS A 35 9.82 -2.29 -9.62
N PHE A 36 10.36 -2.95 -10.64
CA PHE A 36 9.59 -3.82 -11.51
C PHE A 36 10.18 -5.23 -11.57
N ILE A 37 9.33 -6.21 -11.80
CA ILE A 37 9.75 -7.56 -12.21
C ILE A 37 10.19 -7.46 -13.66
N SER A 38 11.50 -7.60 -13.94
CA SER A 38 12.03 -7.51 -15.29
C SER A 38 11.98 -8.86 -16.02
N SER A 39 12.18 -9.97 -15.29
CA SER A 39 11.99 -11.31 -15.84
C SER A 39 11.55 -12.33 -14.80
N ILE A 40 10.89 -13.38 -15.28
CA ILE A 40 10.53 -14.58 -14.51
C ILE A 40 10.97 -15.80 -15.33
N ASP A 41 11.96 -16.51 -14.82
CA ASP A 41 12.52 -17.71 -15.47
C ASP A 41 12.05 -18.96 -14.74
N ILE A 42 11.07 -19.65 -15.32
CA ILE A 42 10.43 -20.83 -14.72
C ILE A 42 11.31 -22.07 -14.92
N ASN A 43 11.39 -22.90 -13.89
CA ASN A 43 12.18 -24.15 -13.88
C ASN A 43 13.69 -23.95 -14.12
N ASN A 44 14.16 -22.74 -14.02
CA ASN A 44 15.58 -22.43 -14.11
C ASN A 44 16.11 -22.13 -12.70
N THR A 45 16.99 -22.98 -12.20
CA THR A 45 17.56 -22.84 -10.86
C THR A 45 19.03 -22.43 -10.88
N ASP A 46 19.69 -22.51 -12.04
CA ASP A 46 21.14 -22.44 -12.13
C ASP A 46 21.67 -21.52 -13.24
N GLN A 47 20.99 -20.43 -13.56
CA GLN A 47 21.50 -19.57 -14.62
C GLN A 47 22.80 -18.86 -14.26
N CYS A 48 23.73 -18.85 -15.25
CA CYS A 48 24.69 -17.78 -15.44
C CYS A 48 23.94 -16.46 -15.54
N LEU A 49 23.85 -15.75 -14.44
CA LEU A 49 23.17 -14.47 -14.35
C LEU A 49 23.99 -13.48 -15.17
N GLU A 50 23.49 -13.11 -16.33
CA GLU A 50 24.13 -12.13 -17.22
C GLU A 50 24.34 -10.78 -16.52
N LYS A 51 23.56 -10.54 -15.44
CA LYS A 51 23.61 -9.33 -14.66
C LYS A 51 24.21 -9.60 -13.27
N ASN A 52 25.19 -8.83 -12.89
CA ASN A 52 25.87 -8.93 -11.57
C ASN A 52 25.01 -8.29 -10.46
N TYR A 53 23.76 -8.76 -10.31
CA TYR A 53 22.88 -8.33 -9.25
C TYR A 53 23.05 -9.19 -7.98
N PRO A 54 22.85 -8.62 -6.79
CA PRO A 54 22.83 -9.42 -5.57
C PRO A 54 21.69 -10.45 -5.61
N ILE A 55 22.01 -11.66 -5.15
CA ILE A 55 21.04 -12.75 -5.07
C ILE A 55 20.47 -12.78 -3.65
N ILE A 56 19.16 -12.86 -3.55
CA ILE A 56 18.44 -13.10 -2.31
C ILE A 56 17.92 -14.53 -2.35
N ASP A 57 18.49 -15.38 -1.50
CA ASP A 57 18.02 -16.76 -1.34
C ASP A 57 16.73 -16.77 -0.51
N LEU A 58 15.66 -17.23 -1.13
CA LEU A 58 14.34 -17.39 -0.54
C LEU A 58 13.94 -18.87 -0.41
N SER A 59 14.92 -19.77 -0.28
CA SER A 59 14.67 -21.19 -0.09
C SER A 59 13.79 -21.42 1.16
N GLY A 60 12.70 -22.16 0.96
CA GLY A 60 11.70 -22.41 2.02
C GLY A 60 10.62 -21.35 2.16
N PHE A 61 10.68 -20.27 1.37
CA PHE A 61 9.64 -19.22 1.34
C PHE A 61 8.79 -19.30 0.08
N TRP A 62 7.62 -18.71 0.18
CA TRP A 62 6.74 -18.45 -0.94
C TRP A 62 6.78 -16.98 -1.32
N VAL A 63 6.83 -16.69 -2.61
CA VAL A 63 6.68 -15.35 -3.14
C VAL A 63 5.28 -15.23 -3.74
N LEU A 64 4.50 -14.35 -3.17
CA LEU A 64 3.12 -14.09 -3.57
C LEU A 64 2.95 -12.62 -3.93
N PRO A 65 1.98 -12.27 -4.80
CA PRO A 65 1.57 -10.88 -4.95
C PRO A 65 1.11 -10.32 -3.61
N GLY A 66 1.41 -9.04 -3.37
CA GLY A 66 0.89 -8.34 -2.21
C GLY A 66 -0.63 -8.27 -2.24
N ILE A 67 -1.24 -8.23 -1.07
CA ILE A 67 -2.70 -8.09 -0.94
C ILE A 67 -3.08 -6.65 -1.26
N ILE A 68 -4.13 -6.48 -2.08
CA ILE A 68 -4.74 -5.19 -2.37
C ILE A 68 -6.12 -5.17 -1.72
N ASP A 69 -6.29 -4.31 -0.72
CA ASP A 69 -7.58 -4.04 -0.11
C ASP A 69 -8.29 -2.94 -0.89
N LEU A 70 -9.37 -3.30 -1.59
CA LEU A 70 -10.11 -2.38 -2.45
C LEU A 70 -11.17 -1.56 -1.71
N HIS A 71 -11.50 -1.91 -0.48
CA HIS A 71 -12.55 -1.25 0.29
C HIS A 71 -12.33 -1.45 1.81
N GLY A 72 -11.26 -0.88 2.32
CA GLY A 72 -10.97 -0.91 3.75
C GLY A 72 -11.85 0.07 4.52
N ASP A 73 -12.76 -0.40 5.36
CA ASP A 73 -13.56 0.44 6.27
C ASP A 73 -13.26 0.17 7.75
N GLY A 74 -12.50 -0.87 8.05
CA GLY A 74 -12.07 -1.23 9.40
C GLY A 74 -11.27 -0.13 10.12
N PHE A 75 -10.63 0.76 9.38
CA PHE A 75 -9.83 1.86 9.91
C PHE A 75 -10.65 2.85 10.75
N GLU A 76 -11.96 3.00 10.49
CA GLU A 76 -12.81 3.93 11.26
C GLU A 76 -12.73 3.66 12.77
N ARG A 77 -12.59 2.39 13.18
CA ARG A 77 -12.48 2.00 14.60
C ARG A 77 -11.19 2.48 15.25
N GLN A 78 -10.14 2.67 14.47
CA GLN A 78 -8.85 3.17 14.96
C GLN A 78 -8.93 4.68 15.23
N PHE A 79 -9.68 5.42 14.41
CA PHE A 79 -9.89 6.84 14.57
C PHE A 79 -10.96 7.15 15.63
N PHE A 80 -12.03 6.35 15.66
CA PHE A 80 -13.20 6.54 16.50
C PHE A 80 -13.60 5.24 17.19
N PRO A 81 -12.88 4.82 18.24
CA PRO A 81 -13.10 3.53 18.89
C PRO A 81 -14.47 3.40 19.55
N ARG A 82 -15.10 4.53 19.88
CA ARG A 82 -16.46 4.60 20.46
C ARG A 82 -17.06 6.00 20.30
N PRO A 83 -18.37 6.15 20.40
CA PRO A 83 -19.02 7.45 20.30
C PRO A 83 -18.42 8.49 21.26
N GLY A 84 -18.09 9.68 20.71
CA GLY A 84 -17.54 10.79 21.47
C GLY A 84 -16.04 10.70 21.80
N VAL A 85 -15.36 9.66 21.32
CA VAL A 85 -13.91 9.50 21.49
C VAL A 85 -13.24 9.48 20.12
N SER A 86 -12.23 10.32 19.95
CA SER A 86 -11.35 10.33 18.76
C SER A 86 -9.90 10.33 19.21
N PHE A 87 -9.05 9.67 18.42
CA PHE A 87 -7.61 9.76 18.57
C PHE A 87 -7.03 10.80 17.61
N ASP A 88 -5.78 11.20 17.87
CA ASP A 88 -5.03 12.05 16.96
C ASP A 88 -4.93 11.37 15.58
N ILE A 89 -5.20 12.14 14.53
CA ILE A 89 -5.31 11.61 13.17
C ILE A 89 -3.97 11.07 12.66
N ASN A 90 -2.86 11.75 12.97
CA ASN A 90 -1.54 11.33 12.48
C ASN A 90 -1.04 10.08 13.20
N ASP A 91 -1.29 9.98 14.50
CA ASP A 91 -0.92 8.78 15.26
C ASP A 91 -1.79 7.58 14.83
N THR A 92 -3.04 7.84 14.51
CA THR A 92 -3.95 6.79 14.02
C THR A 92 -3.53 6.29 12.64
N PHE A 93 -3.08 7.15 11.72
CA PHE A 93 -2.53 6.69 10.45
C PHE A 93 -1.35 5.73 10.61
N LYS A 94 -0.45 6.00 11.57
CA LYS A 94 0.67 5.10 11.87
C LYS A 94 0.19 3.71 12.34
N ILE A 95 -0.88 3.68 13.14
CA ILE A 95 -1.47 2.42 13.63
C ILE A 95 -2.10 1.65 12.48
N VAL A 96 -2.93 2.31 11.67
CA VAL A 96 -3.60 1.70 10.51
C VAL A 96 -2.58 1.16 9.51
N ASP A 97 -1.58 1.96 9.15
CA ASP A 97 -0.52 1.58 8.21
C ASP A 97 0.27 0.36 8.71
N LYS A 98 0.64 0.36 9.98
CA LYS A 98 1.31 -0.79 10.60
C LYS A 98 0.42 -2.04 10.59
N GLU A 99 -0.86 -1.91 10.89
CA GLU A 99 -1.82 -3.02 10.87
C GLU A 99 -1.96 -3.59 9.47
N LEU A 100 -2.10 -2.75 8.45
CA LEU A 100 -2.14 -3.17 7.05
C LEU A 100 -0.85 -3.91 6.67
N SER A 101 0.31 -3.32 6.98
CA SER A 101 1.62 -3.87 6.63
C SER A 101 1.88 -5.24 7.25
N ILE A 102 1.60 -5.44 8.54
CA ILE A 102 1.82 -6.74 9.22
C ILE A 102 0.88 -7.83 8.74
N ASN A 103 -0.25 -7.46 8.11
CA ASN A 103 -1.18 -8.40 7.49
C ASN A 103 -0.88 -8.68 6.01
N GLY A 104 0.25 -8.17 5.49
CA GLY A 104 0.68 -8.38 4.10
C GLY A 104 -0.09 -7.56 3.08
N ILE A 105 -0.83 -6.55 3.50
CA ILE A 105 -1.50 -5.61 2.60
C ILE A 105 -0.47 -4.61 2.10
N THR A 106 -0.26 -4.59 0.78
CA THR A 106 0.71 -3.71 0.12
C THR A 106 0.07 -2.47 -0.48
N LYS A 107 -1.23 -2.55 -0.76
CA LYS A 107 -2.05 -1.43 -1.24
C LYS A 107 -3.41 -1.49 -0.55
N ALA A 108 -3.86 -0.35 -0.03
CA ALA A 108 -5.20 -0.22 0.55
C ALA A 108 -5.91 1.03 0.03
N TYR A 109 -7.22 0.91 -0.17
CA TYR A 109 -8.12 2.03 -0.42
C TYR A 109 -9.04 2.19 0.79
N LEU A 110 -8.78 3.21 1.61
CA LEU A 110 -9.59 3.49 2.79
C LEU A 110 -10.92 4.14 2.36
N ALA A 111 -12.02 3.52 2.74
CA ALA A 111 -13.37 3.93 2.35
C ALA A 111 -13.84 5.13 3.17
N CYS A 112 -13.43 6.34 2.78
CA CYS A 112 -13.77 7.58 3.46
C CYS A 112 -15.16 8.06 3.03
N SER A 113 -16.07 8.27 3.99
CA SER A 113 -17.41 8.74 3.72
C SER A 113 -17.44 10.24 3.39
N TYR A 114 -18.30 10.61 2.45
CA TYR A 114 -18.64 11.98 2.10
C TYR A 114 -20.18 12.08 2.09
N SER A 115 -20.73 12.36 3.27
CA SER A 115 -22.16 12.16 3.56
C SER A 115 -22.76 13.32 4.36
N TRP A 116 -24.06 13.44 4.29
CA TRP A 116 -24.86 14.35 5.10
C TRP A 116 -24.98 13.93 6.57
N GLU A 117 -24.58 12.72 6.92
CA GLU A 117 -24.65 12.20 8.30
C GLU A 117 -23.83 13.02 9.29
N GLY A 118 -22.89 13.84 8.80
CA GLY A 118 -22.07 14.71 9.62
C GLY A 118 -20.94 14.00 10.36
N ARG A 119 -20.26 14.72 11.24
CA ARG A 119 -19.14 14.25 12.06
C ARG A 119 -18.04 13.64 11.16
N ILE A 120 -17.61 12.41 11.48
CA ILE A 120 -16.56 11.66 10.77
C ILE A 120 -16.93 11.28 9.34
N ARG A 121 -18.20 11.44 8.96
CA ARG A 121 -18.69 11.15 7.61
C ARG A 121 -19.01 12.40 6.81
N SER A 122 -18.76 13.57 7.39
CA SER A 122 -19.03 14.83 6.71
C SER A 122 -18.03 15.17 5.61
N PRO A 123 -18.41 16.02 4.64
CA PRO A 123 -17.49 16.58 3.66
C PRO A 123 -16.26 17.26 4.28
N GLU A 124 -16.47 18.02 5.36
CA GLU A 124 -15.40 18.73 6.05
C GLU A 124 -14.39 17.74 6.67
N TYR A 125 -14.87 16.63 7.23
CA TYR A 125 -13.99 15.60 7.77
C TYR A 125 -13.22 14.87 6.66
N ALA A 126 -13.87 14.58 5.53
CA ALA A 126 -13.21 13.96 4.38
C ALA A 126 -12.03 14.82 3.91
N LYS A 127 -12.17 16.15 3.85
CA LYS A 127 -11.08 17.06 3.54
C LYS A 127 -9.94 16.96 4.57
N ILE A 128 -10.25 17.04 5.85
CA ILE A 128 -9.26 16.90 6.92
C ILE A 128 -8.52 15.56 6.82
N PHE A 129 -9.25 14.49 6.54
CA PHE A 129 -8.69 13.16 6.40
C PHE A 129 -7.71 13.09 5.22
N LEU A 130 -8.09 13.58 4.04
CA LEU A 130 -7.24 13.61 2.85
C LEU A 130 -6.00 14.47 3.04
N ASP A 131 -6.14 15.68 3.61
CA ASP A 131 -5.03 16.58 3.89
C ASP A 131 -3.97 15.93 4.82
N ASN A 132 -4.43 15.22 5.85
CA ASN A 132 -3.51 14.55 6.78
C ASN A 132 -2.92 13.27 6.18
N LEU A 133 -3.70 12.52 5.40
CA LEU A 133 -3.18 11.36 4.67
C LEU A 133 -2.06 11.77 3.71
N ASN A 134 -2.26 12.84 2.94
CA ASN A 134 -1.25 13.35 2.02
C ASN A 134 0.04 13.76 2.73
N LYS A 135 -0.06 14.37 3.92
CA LYS A 135 1.12 14.69 4.74
C LYS A 135 1.82 13.42 5.26
N TYR A 136 1.07 12.37 5.53
CA TYR A 136 1.60 11.10 6.04
C TYR A 136 2.21 10.22 4.92
N LYS A 137 1.74 10.33 3.69
CA LYS A 137 2.18 9.51 2.53
C LYS A 137 3.70 9.26 2.44
N PRO A 138 4.60 10.25 2.63
CA PRO A 138 6.04 10.02 2.54
C PRO A 138 6.60 9.03 3.57
N SER A 139 5.87 8.77 4.65
CA SER A 139 6.28 7.90 5.77
C SER A 139 5.61 6.54 5.76
N MET A 140 4.77 6.25 4.77
CA MET A 140 3.98 5.02 4.70
C MET A 140 4.82 3.77 4.50
N LEU A 141 4.42 2.69 5.16
CA LEU A 141 4.87 1.32 4.91
C LEU A 141 4.02 0.68 3.80
N THR A 142 2.72 0.92 3.82
CA THR A 142 1.73 0.42 2.85
C THR A 142 1.32 1.56 1.92
N ASN A 143 1.11 1.27 0.65
CA ASN A 143 0.57 2.26 -0.27
C ASN A 143 -0.93 2.48 0.03
N ILE A 144 -1.26 3.57 0.71
CA ILE A 144 -2.62 3.89 1.11
C ILE A 144 -3.16 5.03 0.24
N ASP A 145 -4.32 4.79 -0.35
CA ASP A 145 -5.14 5.80 -1.01
C ASP A 145 -6.55 5.82 -0.42
N VAL A 146 -7.40 6.69 -0.93
CA VAL A 146 -8.77 6.84 -0.46
C VAL A 146 -9.76 6.45 -1.54
N GLN A 147 -10.79 5.72 -1.15
CA GLN A 147 -12.01 5.55 -1.91
C GLN A 147 -13.08 6.44 -1.29
N ILE A 148 -13.51 7.48 -2.01
CA ILE A 148 -14.59 8.34 -1.52
C ILE A 148 -15.93 7.62 -1.67
N ARG A 149 -16.64 7.49 -0.55
CA ARG A 149 -18.04 7.00 -0.50
C ARG A 149 -18.97 8.20 -0.51
N TYR A 150 -19.29 8.65 -1.72
CA TYR A 150 -20.18 9.78 -1.91
C TYR A 150 -21.66 9.41 -1.73
N GLU A 151 -22.35 10.15 -0.89
CA GLU A 151 -23.79 9.98 -0.68
C GLU A 151 -24.57 10.75 -1.75
N THR A 152 -25.33 10.03 -2.58
CA THR A 152 -26.01 10.61 -3.75
C THR A 152 -27.08 11.65 -3.42
N HIS A 153 -27.56 11.71 -2.18
CA HIS A 153 -28.49 12.74 -1.72
C HIS A 153 -27.82 14.10 -1.47
N LEU A 154 -26.49 14.17 -1.48
CA LEU A 154 -25.73 15.39 -1.21
C LEU A 154 -25.44 16.16 -2.51
N VAL A 155 -26.45 16.37 -3.34
CA VAL A 155 -26.30 16.92 -4.70
C VAL A 155 -25.64 18.29 -4.72
N GLU A 156 -25.93 19.14 -3.74
CA GLU A 156 -25.36 20.50 -3.61
C GLU A 156 -23.85 20.51 -3.35
N LYS A 157 -23.28 19.39 -2.87
CA LYS A 157 -21.85 19.26 -2.54
C LYS A 157 -21.01 18.61 -3.67
N VAL A 158 -21.61 18.33 -4.81
CA VAL A 158 -20.94 17.68 -5.94
C VAL A 158 -19.73 18.49 -6.43
N HIS A 159 -19.86 19.79 -6.54
CA HIS A 159 -18.77 20.64 -7.01
C HIS A 159 -17.63 20.68 -6.01
N GLU A 160 -17.92 20.80 -4.71
CA GLU A 160 -16.91 20.74 -3.65
C GLU A 160 -16.17 19.41 -3.64
N LEU A 161 -16.88 18.30 -3.95
CA LEU A 161 -16.25 16.98 -4.07
C LEU A 161 -15.31 16.92 -5.29
N ILE A 162 -15.73 17.45 -6.44
CA ILE A 162 -14.90 17.45 -7.65
C ILE A 162 -13.61 18.24 -7.40
N ASP A 163 -13.72 19.42 -6.78
CA ASP A 163 -12.56 20.22 -6.42
C ASP A 163 -11.61 19.44 -5.48
N LEU A 164 -12.18 18.78 -4.46
CA LEU A 164 -11.41 18.00 -3.48
C LEU A 164 -10.62 16.82 -4.07
N ILE A 165 -11.12 16.17 -5.12
CA ILE A 165 -10.46 15.02 -5.75
C ILE A 165 -9.55 15.39 -6.92
N THR A 166 -9.54 16.66 -7.34
CA THR A 166 -8.71 17.18 -8.44
C THR A 166 -7.51 18.00 -7.95
N GLU A 167 -7.50 18.42 -6.69
CA GLU A 167 -6.34 19.02 -6.00
C GLU A 167 -5.30 17.94 -5.63
#